data_c0de116b8bbf653ba1cd9e3fd656a119
#
_entry.id   c0de116b8bbf653ba1cd9e3fd656a119
#
_cell.length_a   1.000
_cell.length_b   1.000
_cell.length_c   1.000
_cell.angle_alpha   90.00
_cell.angle_beta   90.00
_cell.angle_gamma   90.00
#
_symmetry.space_group_name_H-M   'P 1'
#
loop_
_entity.id
_entity.type
_entity.pdbx_description
1 polymer ?
#
loop_
_entity_poly.entity_id
_entity_poly.type
_entity_poly.pdbx_seq_one_letter_code
_entity_poly.pdbx_strand_id
1 'polypeptide(L)'
;IAAKMLRLSREQAEGFYAEHKGRPFFPALVDFMTSGPVTVQVLEGQGAIAKNRELMGATNPKEAEAGTIRADFAESIDANAVHGSDSEASAAREIAFFFATSELCERA
;
A
#
# COMPACT_ATOMS: atom_id res chain seq x y z
N ILE A 1 8.91 11.17 -3.50
CA ILE A 1 9.42 11.50 -4.84
C ILE A 1 8.39 11.26 -5.96
N ALA A 2 7.26 10.69 -5.63
CA ALA A 2 6.14 10.56 -6.56
C ALA A 2 4.85 10.43 -5.77
N ALA A 3 3.76 10.93 -6.33
CA ALA A 3 2.43 10.80 -5.74
C ALA A 3 1.39 11.00 -6.83
N LYS A 4 0.33 10.21 -6.76
CA LYS A 4 -0.84 10.45 -7.61
C LYS A 4 -2.08 9.83 -6.97
N MET A 5 -3.22 10.39 -7.32
CA MET A 5 -4.51 9.87 -6.89
C MET A 5 -5.18 9.22 -8.08
N LEU A 6 -5.73 8.04 -7.90
CA LEU A 6 -6.41 7.32 -8.98
C LEU A 6 -7.49 6.40 -8.40
N ARG A 7 -8.39 5.99 -9.27
CA ARG A 7 -9.36 4.95 -8.96
C ARG A 7 -8.89 3.67 -9.64
N LEU A 8 -8.63 2.64 -8.87
CA LEU A 8 -8.20 1.35 -9.42
C LEU A 8 -9.39 0.64 -10.07
N SER A 9 -9.14 0.06 -11.24
CA SER A 9 -10.05 -0.92 -11.81
C SER A 9 -9.87 -2.23 -11.05
N ARG A 10 -10.85 -3.13 -11.17
CA ARG A 10 -10.73 -4.46 -10.56
C ARG A 10 -9.51 -5.20 -11.08
N GLU A 11 -9.24 -5.11 -12.38
CA GLU A 11 -8.05 -5.68 -13.01
C GLU A 11 -6.76 -5.16 -12.42
N GLN A 12 -6.67 -3.85 -12.21
CA GLN A 12 -5.50 -3.23 -11.62
C GLN A 12 -5.28 -3.69 -10.18
N ALA A 13 -6.33 -3.74 -9.37
CA ALA A 13 -6.23 -4.21 -8.00
C ALA A 13 -5.82 -5.67 -7.93
N GLU A 14 -6.41 -6.52 -8.77
CA GLU A 14 -6.04 -7.93 -8.85
C GLU A 14 -4.59 -8.12 -9.28
N GLY A 15 -4.12 -7.32 -10.23
CA GLY A 15 -2.73 -7.34 -10.69
C GLY A 15 -1.75 -6.89 -9.61
N PHE A 16 -2.08 -5.83 -8.89
CA PHE A 16 -1.22 -5.32 -7.83
C PHE A 16 -1.07 -6.34 -6.70
N TYR A 17 -2.16 -7.01 -6.32
CA TYR A 17 -2.17 -8.02 -5.26
C TYR A 17 -2.06 -9.44 -5.80
N ALA A 18 -1.47 -9.65 -6.98
CA ALA A 18 -1.39 -10.96 -7.62
C ALA A 18 -0.75 -12.05 -6.74
N GLU A 19 0.20 -11.69 -5.89
CA GLU A 19 0.85 -12.61 -4.96
C GLU A 19 -0.13 -13.22 -3.95
N HIS A 20 -1.24 -12.56 -3.71
CA HIS A 20 -2.28 -13.00 -2.77
C HIS A 20 -3.45 -13.72 -3.44
N LYS A 21 -3.39 -13.87 -4.77
CA LYS A 21 -4.46 -14.55 -5.52
C LYS A 21 -4.62 -15.98 -5.00
N GLY A 22 -5.86 -16.36 -4.73
CA GLY A 22 -6.17 -17.66 -4.15
C GLY A 22 -6.22 -17.68 -2.62
N ARG A 23 -5.80 -16.61 -1.96
CA ARG A 23 -5.95 -16.48 -0.51
C ARG A 23 -7.40 -16.13 -0.17
N PRO A 24 -7.93 -16.61 0.99
CA PRO A 24 -9.33 -16.32 1.38
C PRO A 24 -9.67 -14.83 1.47
N PHE A 25 -8.70 -13.99 1.84
CA PHE A 25 -8.91 -12.55 1.98
C PHE A 25 -8.81 -11.77 0.66
N PHE A 26 -8.39 -12.41 -0.43
CA PHE A 26 -8.15 -11.73 -1.71
C PHE A 26 -9.38 -10.98 -2.24
N PRO A 27 -10.58 -11.61 -2.33
CA PRO A 27 -11.75 -10.90 -2.84
C PRO A 27 -12.12 -9.66 -2.03
N ALA A 28 -12.07 -9.75 -0.70
CA ALA A 28 -12.39 -8.63 0.18
C ALA A 28 -11.36 -7.50 0.03
N LEU A 29 -10.09 -7.83 -0.12
CA LEU A 29 -9.03 -6.86 -0.35
C LEU A 29 -9.25 -6.11 -1.67
N VAL A 30 -9.54 -6.83 -2.75
CA VAL A 30 -9.82 -6.22 -4.06
C VAL A 30 -11.04 -5.33 -4.00
N ASP A 31 -12.11 -5.79 -3.34
CA ASP A 31 -13.34 -5.00 -3.17
C ASP A 31 -13.04 -3.69 -2.43
N PHE A 32 -12.26 -3.76 -1.35
CA PHE A 32 -11.90 -2.58 -0.58
C PHE A 32 -11.07 -1.59 -1.40
N MET A 33 -10.06 -2.08 -2.11
CA MET A 33 -9.15 -1.24 -2.89
C MET A 33 -9.82 -0.60 -4.12
N THR A 34 -10.93 -1.16 -4.56
CA THR A 34 -11.72 -0.59 -5.68
C THR A 34 -12.94 0.21 -5.22
N SER A 35 -13.14 0.34 -3.91
CA SER A 35 -14.32 1.00 -3.35
C SER A 35 -14.32 2.52 -3.52
N GLY A 36 -13.18 3.13 -3.80
CA GLY A 36 -13.05 4.56 -3.99
C GLY A 36 -11.66 4.94 -4.48
N PRO A 37 -11.39 6.23 -4.69
CA PRO A 37 -10.07 6.69 -5.07
C PRO A 37 -9.01 6.34 -4.03
N VAL A 38 -7.80 6.07 -4.48
CA VAL A 38 -6.64 5.83 -3.62
C VAL A 38 -5.53 6.80 -3.98
N THR A 39 -4.70 7.12 -3.00
CA THR A 39 -3.47 7.88 -3.23
C THR A 39 -2.30 6.91 -3.17
N VAL A 40 -1.46 6.93 -4.19
CA VAL A 40 -0.23 6.14 -4.22
C VAL A 40 0.96 7.06 -4.18
N GLN A 41 1.99 6.68 -3.42
CA GLN A 41 3.17 7.52 -3.19
C GLN A 41 4.42 6.67 -3.21
N VAL A 42 5.52 7.28 -3.65
CA VAL A 42 6.85 6.70 -3.52
C VAL A 42 7.64 7.54 -2.53
N LEU A 43 8.06 6.91 -1.44
CA LEU A 43 8.83 7.55 -0.39
C LEU A 43 10.29 7.09 -0.51
N GLU A 44 11.21 8.04 -0.43
CA GLU A 44 12.63 7.76 -0.52
C GLU A 44 13.33 8.26 0.75
N GLY A 45 14.20 7.43 1.29
CA GLY A 45 14.97 7.79 2.46
C GLY A 45 15.69 6.58 3.02
N GLN A 46 16.63 6.81 3.91
CA GLN A 46 17.35 5.74 4.57
C GLN A 46 16.39 4.95 5.46
N GLY A 47 16.33 3.64 5.24
CA GLY A 47 15.42 2.78 6.00
C GLY A 47 13.94 3.07 5.78
N ALA A 48 13.56 3.59 4.60
CA ALA A 48 12.19 4.03 4.31
C ALA A 48 11.15 2.92 4.49
N ILE A 49 11.45 1.69 4.08
CA ILE A 49 10.50 0.57 4.19
C ILE A 49 10.18 0.30 5.67
N ALA A 50 11.19 0.13 6.49
CA ALA A 50 11.00 -0.15 7.92
C ALA A 50 10.30 1.01 8.63
N LYS A 51 10.69 2.24 8.31
CA LYS A 51 10.08 3.44 8.91
C LYS A 51 8.60 3.56 8.54
N ASN A 52 8.29 3.33 7.28
CA ASN A 52 6.90 3.40 6.82
C ASN A 52 6.04 2.32 7.49
N ARG A 53 6.57 1.10 7.62
CA ARG A 53 5.83 0.02 8.28
C ARG A 53 5.60 0.31 9.76
N GLU A 54 6.56 0.95 10.41
CA GLU A 54 6.42 1.40 11.80
C GLU A 54 5.28 2.41 11.93
N LEU A 55 5.19 3.37 10.99
CA LEU A 55 4.13 4.39 11.00
C LEU A 55 2.77 3.82 10.64
N MET A 56 2.72 2.80 9.77
CA MET A 56 1.47 2.14 9.41
C MET A 56 0.87 1.33 10.55
N GLY A 57 1.71 0.66 11.32
CA GLY A 57 1.30 -0.23 12.39
C GLY A 57 1.01 -1.67 11.93
N ALA A 58 0.67 -2.53 12.87
CA ALA A 58 0.37 -3.93 12.60
C ALA A 58 -0.81 -4.08 11.63
N THR A 59 -0.76 -5.14 10.81
CA THR A 59 -1.81 -5.42 9.82
C THR A 59 -3.19 -5.51 10.46
N ASN A 60 -3.28 -6.13 11.63
CA ASN A 60 -4.52 -6.14 12.40
C ASN A 60 -4.58 -4.85 13.22
N PRO A 61 -5.54 -3.95 12.97
CA PRO A 61 -5.61 -2.68 13.69
C PRO A 61 -5.81 -2.84 15.20
N LYS A 62 -6.36 -3.95 15.65
CA LYS A 62 -6.51 -4.23 17.09
C LYS A 62 -5.17 -4.49 17.77
N GLU A 63 -4.17 -4.90 17.03
CA GLU A 63 -2.82 -5.17 17.53
C GLU A 63 -1.86 -4.02 17.25
N ALA A 64 -2.31 -3.00 16.50
CA ALA A 64 -1.47 -1.86 16.14
C ALA A 64 -1.32 -0.91 17.33
N GLU A 65 -0.13 -0.39 17.52
CA GLU A 65 0.14 0.57 18.58
C GLU A 65 -0.60 1.88 18.34
N ALA A 66 -1.06 2.51 19.42
CA ALA A 66 -1.73 3.80 19.37
C ALA A 66 -0.85 4.84 18.63
N GLY A 67 -1.47 5.66 17.81
CA GLY A 67 -0.78 6.67 17.02
C GLY A 67 -0.30 6.19 15.65
N THR A 68 -0.40 4.88 15.37
CA THR A 68 -0.13 4.38 14.02
C THR A 68 -1.35 4.62 13.13
N ILE A 69 -1.12 4.60 11.81
CA ILE A 69 -2.21 4.85 10.86
C ILE A 69 -3.32 3.80 11.01
N ARG A 70 -2.96 2.55 11.11
CA ARG A 70 -3.96 1.47 11.22
C ARG A 70 -4.70 1.49 12.55
N ALA A 71 -4.03 1.81 13.65
CA ALA A 71 -4.69 1.93 14.94
C ALA A 71 -5.75 3.03 14.93
N ASP A 72 -5.44 4.16 14.29
CA ASP A 72 -6.30 5.33 14.31
C ASP A 72 -7.42 5.29 13.25
N PHE A 73 -7.17 4.69 12.08
CA PHE A 73 -8.06 4.82 10.94
C PHE A 73 -8.57 3.52 10.34
N ALA A 74 -7.97 2.38 10.64
CA ALA A 74 -8.39 1.12 10.04
C ALA A 74 -9.59 0.53 10.77
N GLU A 75 -10.52 0.00 9.99
CA GLU A 75 -11.73 -0.64 10.54
C GLU A 75 -11.51 -2.11 10.86
N SER A 76 -10.72 -2.80 10.04
CA SER A 76 -10.50 -4.24 10.17
C SER A 76 -9.23 -4.64 9.43
N ILE A 77 -8.88 -5.93 9.49
CA ILE A 77 -7.73 -6.46 8.73
C ILE A 77 -7.94 -6.28 7.24
N ASP A 78 -9.15 -6.46 6.74
CA ASP A 78 -9.47 -6.32 5.31
C ASP A 78 -9.56 -4.85 4.90
N ALA A 79 -10.05 -3.99 5.78
CA ALA A 79 -10.18 -2.56 5.54
C ALA A 79 -9.15 -1.82 6.42
N ASN A 80 -7.87 -2.07 6.16
CA ASN A 80 -6.78 -1.65 7.05
C ASN A 80 -6.12 -0.31 6.69
N ALA A 81 -6.79 0.50 5.90
CA ALA A 81 -6.47 1.90 5.58
C ALA A 81 -5.29 2.11 4.63
N VAL A 82 -4.19 1.40 4.80
CA VAL A 82 -2.96 1.62 4.03
C VAL A 82 -2.29 0.31 3.63
N HIS A 83 -1.52 0.38 2.55
CA HIS A 83 -0.60 -0.66 2.11
C HIS A 83 0.80 -0.07 2.08
N GLY A 84 1.79 -0.86 2.39
CA GLY A 84 3.19 -0.48 2.23
C GLY A 84 4.01 -1.70 1.83
N SER A 85 4.97 -1.48 0.93
CA SER A 85 5.88 -2.54 0.51
C SER A 85 6.66 -3.08 1.70
N ASP A 86 6.88 -4.39 1.73
CA ASP A 86 7.53 -5.06 2.86
C ASP A 86 9.01 -5.37 2.63
N SER A 87 9.52 -5.12 1.43
CA SER A 87 10.92 -5.36 1.09
C SER A 87 11.31 -4.50 -0.10
N GLU A 88 12.62 -4.43 -0.36
CA GLU A 88 13.11 -3.70 -1.55
C GLU A 88 12.62 -4.32 -2.84
N ALA A 89 12.54 -5.65 -2.92
CA ALA A 89 12.01 -6.35 -4.09
C ALA A 89 10.54 -6.03 -4.31
N SER A 90 9.73 -6.07 -3.25
CA SER A 90 8.32 -5.69 -3.32
C SER A 90 8.16 -4.24 -3.72
N ALA A 91 8.97 -3.34 -3.15
CA ALA A 91 8.92 -1.92 -3.48
C ALA A 91 9.21 -1.69 -4.96
N ALA A 92 10.26 -2.32 -5.50
CA ALA A 92 10.61 -2.17 -6.91
C ALA A 92 9.46 -2.59 -7.83
N ARG A 93 8.84 -3.73 -7.55
CA ARG A 93 7.70 -4.24 -8.33
C ARG A 93 6.48 -3.33 -8.22
N GLU A 94 6.17 -2.90 -7.01
CA GLU A 94 4.97 -2.10 -6.75
C GLU A 94 5.10 -0.68 -7.28
N ILE A 95 6.29 -0.08 -7.19
CA ILE A 95 6.56 1.22 -7.79
C ILE A 95 6.39 1.15 -9.30
N ALA A 96 6.99 0.14 -9.95
CA ALA A 96 6.90 -0.03 -11.40
C ALA A 96 5.46 -0.29 -11.86
N PHE A 97 4.62 -0.84 -10.99
CA PHE A 97 3.21 -1.06 -11.31
C PHE A 97 2.45 0.25 -11.49
N PHE A 98 2.72 1.25 -10.66
CA PHE A 98 2.00 2.52 -10.68
C PHE A 98 2.71 3.66 -11.37
N PHE A 99 4.03 3.64 -11.46
CA PHE A 99 4.81 4.78 -11.93
C PHE A 99 5.78 4.39 -13.03
N ALA A 100 5.84 5.22 -14.07
CA ALA A 100 6.92 5.15 -15.04
C ALA A 100 8.18 5.78 -14.42
N THR A 101 9.35 5.42 -14.92
CA THR A 101 10.62 5.98 -14.43
C THR A 101 10.61 7.51 -14.48
N SER A 102 10.03 8.07 -15.54
CA SER A 102 9.94 9.53 -15.73
C SER A 102 9.06 10.24 -14.69
N GLU A 103 8.22 9.49 -13.98
CA GLU A 103 7.33 10.05 -12.95
C GLU A 103 8.01 10.12 -11.57
N LEU A 104 9.19 9.53 -11.43
CA LEU A 104 9.95 9.55 -10.19
C LEU A 104 10.86 10.78 -10.17
N CYS A 105 10.65 11.66 -9.20
CA CYS A 105 11.40 12.92 -9.07
C CYS A 105 12.52 12.73 -8.06
N GLU A 106 13.73 12.47 -8.57
CA GLU A 106 14.88 12.26 -7.69
C GLU A 106 15.21 13.55 -6.92
N ARG A 107 15.64 13.38 -5.69
CA ARG A 107 16.09 14.50 -4.87
C ARG A 107 17.43 15.00 -5.40
N ALA A 108 17.55 16.32 -5.45
CA ALA A 108 18.78 16.97 -5.89
C ALA A 108 19.90 16.78 -4.84
#